data_e06797635e7548ed84a478e48864a154
#
_entry.id   e06797635e7548ed84a478e48864a154
#
_cell.length_a   1.000
_cell.length_b   1.000
_cell.length_c   1.000
_cell.angle_alpha   90.00
_cell.angle_beta   90.00
_cell.angle_gamma   90.00
#
_symmetry.space_group_name_H-M   'P 1'
#
loop_
_entity.id
_entity.type
_entity.pdbx_description
1 polymer ?
#
loop_
_entity_poly.entity_id
_entity_poly.type
_entity_poly.pdbx_seq_one_letter_code
_entity_poly.pdbx_strand_id
1 'polypeptide(L)' 'MQKDLNQEPLLDRKTAARYLSVSPGTLAVWDCTKRYNLKPIKVGRAVRYRRSDLDKFLEERLIR' A
#
# COMPACT_ATOMS: atom_id res chain seq x y z
N MET A 1 1.04 2.45 23.56
CA MET A 1 0.69 2.68 23.02
C MET A 1 -0.02 2.54 22.39
N GLN A 2 -0.23 2.80 22.25
CA GLN A 2 -0.87 2.77 21.56
C GLN A 2 -1.36 3.08 20.84
N LYS A 3 -1.36 3.41 20.55
CA LYS A 3 -1.85 3.76 19.83
C LYS A 3 -2.53 3.53 19.11
N ASP A 4 -2.65 3.68 18.83
CA ASP A 4 -3.22 3.61 18.03
C ASP A 4 -3.95 3.10 17.78
N LEU A 5 -4.09 3.10 18.13
CA LEU A 5 -4.75 2.77 17.86
C LEU A 5 -5.74 2.37 17.08
N ASN A 6 -6.36 2.49 17.18
CA ASN A 6 -7.34 2.29 16.27
C ASN A 6 -6.80 2.34 14.96
N GLN A 7 -5.65 2.14 14.94
CA GLN A 7 -4.92 2.21 13.76
C GLN A 7 -5.08 0.96 12.95
N GLU A 8 -5.26 1.07 11.70
CA GLU A 8 -5.28 -0.09 10.85
C GLU A 8 -3.89 -0.67 10.77
N PRO A 9 -3.75 -1.97 10.73
CA PRO A 9 -2.43 -2.57 10.60
C PRO A 9 -1.81 -2.20 9.26
N LEU A 10 -0.52 -2.03 9.29
CA LEU A 10 0.19 -1.75 8.06
C LEU A 10 0.44 -3.05 7.33
N LEU A 11 0.38 -3.00 6.01
CA LEU A 11 0.58 -4.17 5.17
C LEU A 11 1.99 -4.13 4.58
N ASP A 12 2.64 -5.29 4.54
CA ASP A 12 3.92 -5.34 3.86
C ASP A 12 3.67 -5.40 2.35
N ARG A 13 4.76 -5.33 1.58
CA ARG A 13 4.61 -5.26 0.13
C ARG A 13 3.91 -6.48 -0.44
N LYS A 14 4.24 -7.64 0.08
CA LYS A 14 3.65 -8.88 -0.41
C LYS A 14 2.14 -8.90 -0.17
N THR A 15 1.74 -8.54 1.03
CA THR A 15 0.33 -8.53 1.38
C THR A 15 -0.41 -7.44 0.62
N ALA A 16 0.22 -6.27 0.49
CA ALA A 16 -0.40 -5.17 -0.25
C ALA A 16 -0.59 -5.55 -1.70
N ALA A 17 0.40 -6.20 -2.29
CA ALA A 17 0.29 -6.63 -3.68
C ALA A 17 -0.84 -7.62 -3.85
N ARG A 18 -0.96 -8.54 -2.92
CA ARG A 18 -2.07 -9.50 -2.96
C ARG A 18 -3.41 -8.78 -2.85
N TYR A 19 -3.47 -7.80 -1.99
CA TYR A 19 -4.69 -7.02 -1.80
C TYR A 19 -5.09 -6.33 -3.11
N LEU A 20 -4.10 -5.88 -3.86
CA LEU A 20 -4.34 -5.21 -5.14
C LEU A 20 -4.39 -6.18 -6.31
N SER A 21 -4.16 -7.45 -6.05
CA SER A 21 -4.16 -8.50 -7.08
C SER A 21 -3.08 -8.28 -8.13
N VAL A 22 -1.93 -7.82 -7.68
CA VAL A 22 -0.77 -7.68 -8.57
C VAL A 22 0.40 -8.39 -7.91
N SER A 23 1.48 -8.55 -8.65
CA SER A 23 2.66 -9.19 -8.07
C SER A 23 3.43 -8.18 -7.23
N PRO A 24 4.18 -8.67 -6.22
CA PRO A 24 5.02 -7.76 -5.44
C PRO A 24 6.03 -7.01 -6.31
N GLY A 25 6.51 -7.66 -7.37
CA GLY A 25 7.43 -7.01 -8.29
C GLY A 25 6.79 -5.83 -8.99
N THR A 26 5.54 -5.99 -9.40
CA THR A 26 4.81 -4.90 -10.04
C THR A 26 4.66 -3.73 -9.06
N LEU A 27 4.31 -4.04 -7.82
CA LEU A 27 4.13 -3.00 -6.83
C LEU A 27 5.45 -2.28 -6.57
N ALA A 28 6.55 -3.03 -6.52
CA ALA A 28 7.85 -2.43 -6.31
C ALA A 28 8.22 -1.48 -7.45
N VAL A 29 7.91 -1.87 -8.68
CA VAL A 29 8.16 -1.02 -9.82
C VAL A 29 7.35 0.26 -9.75
N TRP A 30 6.08 0.13 -9.37
CA TRP A 30 5.23 1.31 -9.23
C TRP A 30 5.80 2.29 -8.21
N ASP A 31 6.28 1.77 -7.08
CA ASP A 31 6.87 2.63 -6.05
C ASP A 31 8.16 3.26 -6.54
N CYS A 32 8.97 2.49 -7.25
CA CYS A 32 10.25 2.98 -7.73
C CYS A 32 10.07 4.07 -8.77
N THR A 33 9.12 3.91 -9.67
CA THR A 33 8.90 4.87 -10.74
C THR A 33 7.91 5.95 -10.32
N LYS A 34 7.30 5.81 -9.14
CA LYS A 34 6.30 6.74 -8.65
C LYS A 34 5.15 6.88 -9.62
N ARG A 35 4.82 5.76 -10.23
CA ARG A 35 3.75 5.73 -11.21
C ARG A 35 2.41 6.07 -10.56
N TYR A 36 2.17 5.53 -9.38
CA TYR A 36 0.95 5.79 -8.64
C TYR A 36 1.32 6.20 -7.22
N ASN A 37 0.52 7.06 -6.63
CA ASN A 37 0.81 7.54 -5.30
C ASN A 37 0.10 6.65 -4.28
N LEU A 38 0.72 5.55 -3.93
CA LEU A 38 0.18 4.64 -2.94
C LEU A 38 0.63 4.99 -1.54
N LYS A 39 1.42 6.04 -1.41
CA LYS A 39 1.89 6.56 -0.13
C LYS A 39 2.56 5.49 0.71
N PRO A 40 3.58 4.81 0.15
CA PRO A 40 4.29 3.80 0.92
C PRO A 40 4.97 4.45 2.12
N ILE A 41 5.02 3.71 3.21
CA ILE A 41 5.59 4.18 4.47
C ILE A 41 6.88 3.41 4.71
N LYS A 42 7.96 4.14 4.96
CA LYS A 42 9.23 3.50 5.27
C LYS A 42 9.33 3.33 6.76
N VAL A 43 9.52 2.10 7.18
CA VAL A 43 9.74 1.79 8.58
C VAL A 43 11.11 1.17 8.64
N GLY A 44 12.12 2.00 8.89
CA GLY A 44 13.49 1.55 8.77
C GLY A 44 13.75 1.16 7.33
N ARG A 45 14.10 -0.10 7.10
CA ARG A 45 14.33 -0.59 5.75
C ARG A 45 13.08 -1.20 5.14
N ALA A 46 12.05 -1.40 5.96
CA ALA A 46 10.85 -2.05 5.49
C ALA A 46 9.93 -1.04 4.84
N VAL A 47 9.13 -1.51 3.89
CA VAL A 47 8.13 -0.69 3.24
C VAL A 47 6.78 -1.23 3.65
N ARG A 48 5.90 -0.34 4.05
CA ARG A 48 4.56 -0.73 4.50
C ARG A 48 3.52 0.14 3.81
N TYR A 49 2.29 -0.32 3.81
CA TYR A 49 1.19 0.38 3.15
C TYR A 49 -0.01 0.40 4.08
N ARG A 50 -0.78 1.45 4.02
CA ARG A 50 -2.04 1.52 4.73
C ARG A 50 -3.12 0.97 3.83
N ARG A 51 -3.98 0.14 4.39
CA ARG A 51 -5.08 -0.39 3.61
C ARG A 51 -5.98 0.73 3.09
N SER A 52 -6.19 1.76 3.89
CA SER A 52 -7.04 2.86 3.46
C SER A 52 -6.48 3.55 2.22
N ASP A 53 -5.16 3.67 2.12
CA ASP A 53 -4.56 4.27 0.95
C ASP A 53 -4.74 3.38 -0.28
N LEU A 54 -4.65 2.07 -0.07
CA LEU A 54 -4.86 1.12 -1.16
C LEU A 54 -6.32 1.14 -1.63
N ASP A 55 -7.23 1.25 -0.68
CA ASP A 55 -8.64 1.33 -1.01
C ASP A 55 -8.93 2.58 -1.82
N LYS A 56 -8.31 3.70 -1.44
CA LYS A 56 -8.50 4.93 -2.17
C LYS A 56 -7.99 4.80 -3.59
N PHE A 57 -6.83 4.14 -3.75
CA PHE A 57 -6.30 3.89 -5.07
C PHE A 57 -7.28 3.08 -5.92
N LEU A 58 -7.85 2.04 -5.31
CA LEU A 58 -8.79 1.19 -6.03
C LEU A 58 -10.05 1.96 -6.38
N GLU A 59 -10.52 2.81 -5.50
CA GLU A 59 -11.71 3.60 -5.78
C GLU A 59 -11.49 4.53 -6.96
N GLU A 60 -10.30 5.06 -7.08
CA GLU A 60 -9.99 5.94 -8.20
C GLU A 60 -9.93 5.19 -9.50
N ARG A 61 -9.79 3.87 -9.43
CA ARG A 61 -9.72 3.03 -10.62
C ARG A 61 -11.03 2.39 -10.97
N LEU A 62 -12.04 2.57 -10.15
CA LEU A 62 -13.33 1.98 -10.45
C LEU A 62 -13.87 2.57 -11.73
N ILE A 63 -14.44 1.71 -12.54
CA ILE A 63 -15.04 2.13 -13.78
C ILE A 63 -16.47 2.52 -13.52
N ARG A 64 -16.84 3.70 -13.95
CA ARG A 64 -18.18 4.19 -13.71
C ARG A 64 -19.09 3.90 -14.85
#